data_3274a85db1026f6fa0ba9f2305875548
#
_entry.id   3274a85db1026f6fa0ba9f2305875548
#
_cell.length_a   1.000
_cell.length_b   1.000
_cell.length_c   1.000
_cell.angle_alpha   90.00
_cell.angle_beta   90.00
_cell.angle_gamma   90.00
#
_symmetry.space_group_name_H-M   'P 1'
#
loop_
_entity.id
_entity.type
_entity.pdbx_description
1 polymer ?
#
loop_
_entity_poly.entity_id
_entity_poly.type
_entity_poly.pdbx_seq_one_letter_code
_entity_poly.pdbx_strand_id
1 'polypeptide(L)'
;MTEREINEQIVLRLGMTSHIRTASFMCHCPYHTDKTPSCGVDLDKSVWHCFSCGQGGKLRSLFRDINGHSINKELGIPWEKQSEETFVNPFQSVIEEDVKKQPDVHIALDGTFIPVVNSPDACKYLANRCIPISIAESMRMQFASAAKSFDIENPTDEKEWVYFTKRLVIPIYEKGKLMSCEGRDIYGQEYFNNQLKRNGKDPSQYHYKKCIYPHGSSTSTLYDLDKLDRNKTLYFLEGIMDLAVLRTDPHFTNRNSTAVFGASISRRQYALLSEFKNTVDIIDADLAGWESLKRWKDYIKENNLGEGHKFILPPYVDQGVKDLGDVPVKIKRTIKECRDAKWLTSAKSILLNEKLIDAKVEEFRKKKLEEGKGK
;
A
#
# COMPACT_ATOMS: atom_id res chain seq x y z
N MET A 1 4.30 35.45 21.27
CA MET A 1 3.98 34.75 20.04
C MET A 1 2.54 34.29 20.10
N THR A 2 1.79 34.48 19.04
CA THR A 2 0.44 33.93 18.89
C THR A 2 0.50 32.42 18.64
N GLU A 3 -0.62 31.71 18.88
CA GLU A 3 -0.67 30.27 18.61
C GLU A 3 -0.37 29.95 17.13
N ARG A 4 -0.86 30.80 16.22
CA ARG A 4 -0.57 30.68 14.81
C ARG A 4 0.93 30.81 14.50
N GLU A 5 1.63 31.78 15.08
CA GLU A 5 3.08 31.94 14.90
C GLU A 5 3.86 30.72 15.43
N ILE A 6 3.39 30.11 16.52
CA ILE A 6 3.96 28.88 17.05
C ILE A 6 3.76 27.72 16.07
N ASN A 7 2.56 27.59 15.50
CA ASN A 7 2.25 26.56 14.51
C ASN A 7 3.06 26.71 13.22
N GLU A 8 3.30 27.94 12.79
CA GLU A 8 4.19 28.25 11.66
C GLU A 8 5.63 27.78 11.96
N GLN A 9 6.14 28.04 13.17
CA GLN A 9 7.46 27.55 13.59
C GLN A 9 7.54 26.03 13.61
N ILE A 10 6.49 25.36 14.07
CA ILE A 10 6.43 23.89 14.06
C ILE A 10 6.57 23.34 12.64
N VAL A 11 5.76 23.81 11.72
CA VAL A 11 5.71 23.32 10.35
C VAL A 11 7.02 23.56 9.60
N LEU A 12 7.63 24.74 9.79
CA LEU A 12 8.92 25.09 9.19
C LEU A 12 10.06 24.23 9.76
N ARG A 13 10.11 24.04 11.07
CA ARG A 13 11.17 23.25 11.74
C ARG A 13 11.09 21.76 11.45
N LEU A 14 9.89 21.24 11.22
CA LEU A 14 9.68 19.86 10.78
C LEU A 14 9.93 19.66 9.27
N GLY A 15 10.28 20.73 8.53
CA GLY A 15 10.55 20.65 7.10
C GLY A 15 9.34 20.27 6.24
N MET A 16 8.13 20.44 6.77
CA MET A 16 6.88 20.10 6.06
C MET A 16 6.64 21.01 4.86
N THR A 17 7.09 22.26 4.94
CA THR A 17 7.13 23.21 3.82
C THR A 17 8.27 24.21 4.02
N SER A 18 8.77 24.81 2.94
CA SER A 18 9.73 25.91 2.99
C SER A 18 9.07 27.29 3.05
N HIS A 19 7.80 27.39 2.70
CA HIS A 19 7.06 28.65 2.63
C HIS A 19 5.59 28.48 3.02
N ILE A 20 5.11 29.38 3.89
CA ILE A 20 3.73 29.46 4.34
C ILE A 20 3.08 30.68 3.67
N ARG A 21 2.03 30.44 2.88
CA ARG A 21 1.29 31.52 2.17
C ARG A 21 -0.13 31.72 2.70
N THR A 22 -0.72 30.68 3.24
CA THR A 22 -2.12 30.66 3.72
C THR A 22 -2.21 29.94 5.06
N ALA A 23 -3.31 30.11 5.79
CA ALA A 23 -3.54 29.40 7.05
C ALA A 23 -3.72 27.89 6.86
N SER A 24 -4.28 27.48 5.72
CA SER A 24 -4.46 26.06 5.37
C SER A 24 -3.76 25.77 4.06
N PHE A 25 -2.97 24.69 4.00
CA PHE A 25 -2.19 24.32 2.82
C PHE A 25 -1.84 22.83 2.83
N MET A 26 -1.41 22.33 1.66
CA MET A 26 -0.88 20.99 1.49
C MET A 26 0.65 21.01 1.57
N CYS A 27 1.24 20.05 2.24
CA CYS A 27 2.68 19.90 2.43
C CYS A 27 3.12 18.43 2.42
N HIS A 28 4.42 18.20 2.53
CA HIS A 28 4.96 16.84 2.66
C HIS A 28 4.72 16.29 4.07
N CYS A 29 4.40 15.01 4.17
CA CYS A 29 4.20 14.34 5.43
C CYS A 29 5.55 14.05 6.12
N PRO A 30 5.71 14.30 7.42
CA PRO A 30 6.95 14.02 8.12
C PRO A 30 7.15 12.53 8.48
N TYR A 31 6.11 11.70 8.34
CA TYR A 31 6.17 10.28 8.71
C TYR A 31 6.48 9.34 7.55
N HIS A 32 6.39 9.78 6.30
CA HIS A 32 6.75 8.98 5.14
C HIS A 32 7.30 9.86 4.01
N THR A 33 8.00 9.23 3.07
CA THR A 33 8.53 9.92 1.89
C THR A 33 7.41 10.21 0.90
N ASP A 34 7.04 11.48 0.77
CA ASP A 34 6.09 11.98 -0.20
C ASP A 34 6.80 12.43 -1.48
N LYS A 35 6.28 11.99 -2.62
CA LYS A 35 6.68 12.56 -3.93
C LYS A 35 5.86 13.80 -4.28
N THR A 36 4.62 13.84 -3.81
CA THR A 36 3.67 14.95 -3.93
C THR A 36 3.09 15.28 -2.57
N PRO A 37 2.84 16.56 -2.23
CA PRO A 37 2.26 16.93 -0.95
C PRO A 37 0.95 16.19 -0.68
N SER A 38 0.92 15.39 0.40
CA SER A 38 -0.24 14.60 0.82
C SER A 38 -0.77 14.94 2.21
N CYS A 39 -0.16 15.93 2.86
CA CYS A 39 -0.48 16.32 4.22
C CYS A 39 -1.15 17.69 4.26
N GLY A 40 -2.41 17.76 4.71
CA GLY A 40 -3.12 19.02 4.97
C GLY A 40 -2.74 19.57 6.35
N VAL A 41 -2.47 20.86 6.41
CA VAL A 41 -2.22 21.62 7.66
C VAL A 41 -3.23 22.75 7.75
N ASP A 42 -3.77 22.97 8.95
CA ASP A 42 -4.56 24.14 9.31
C ASP A 42 -3.91 24.81 10.55
N LEU A 43 -3.25 25.95 10.31
CA LEU A 43 -2.49 26.66 11.33
C LEU A 43 -3.40 27.33 12.38
N ASP A 44 -4.58 27.79 11.97
CA ASP A 44 -5.53 28.46 12.87
C ASP A 44 -6.18 27.46 13.83
N LYS A 45 -6.42 26.22 13.36
CA LYS A 45 -6.95 25.13 14.18
C LYS A 45 -5.85 24.33 14.89
N SER A 46 -4.57 24.62 14.63
CA SER A 46 -3.42 23.91 15.20
C SER A 46 -3.39 22.42 14.87
N VAL A 47 -3.82 22.01 13.66
CA VAL A 47 -3.96 20.60 13.29
C VAL A 47 -3.31 20.28 11.95
N TRP A 48 -3.03 19.00 11.80
CA TRP A 48 -2.53 18.44 10.55
C TRP A 48 -3.14 17.06 10.31
N HIS A 49 -3.20 16.67 9.03
CA HIS A 49 -3.63 15.35 8.62
C HIS A 49 -3.00 14.94 7.29
N CYS A 50 -2.43 13.74 7.22
CA CYS A 50 -1.91 13.16 5.98
C CYS A 50 -2.96 12.25 5.34
N PHE A 51 -3.42 12.61 4.14
CA PHE A 51 -4.40 11.84 3.39
C PHE A 51 -3.82 10.54 2.78
N SER A 52 -2.49 10.42 2.71
CA SER A 52 -1.81 9.23 2.20
C SER A 52 -1.61 8.17 3.27
N CYS A 53 -1.01 8.52 4.43
CA CYS A 53 -0.72 7.55 5.48
C CYS A 53 -1.74 7.53 6.63
N GLY A 54 -2.71 8.46 6.62
CA GLY A 54 -3.76 8.54 7.62
C GLY A 54 -3.36 9.15 8.96
N GLN A 55 -2.09 9.46 9.19
CA GLN A 55 -1.61 10.11 10.40
C GLN A 55 -2.14 11.54 10.50
N GLY A 56 -2.50 11.96 11.70
CA GLY A 56 -2.98 13.31 11.95
C GLY A 56 -3.11 13.62 13.43
N GLY A 57 -3.29 14.91 13.75
CA GLY A 57 -3.40 15.33 15.13
C GLY A 57 -3.15 16.82 15.33
N LYS A 58 -2.78 17.23 16.56
CA LYS A 58 -2.36 18.60 16.87
C LYS A 58 -0.90 18.82 16.46
N LEU A 59 -0.58 19.98 15.91
CA LEU A 59 0.78 20.35 15.49
C LEU A 59 1.81 20.29 16.62
N ARG A 60 1.42 20.69 17.83
CA ARG A 60 2.31 20.59 19.01
C ARG A 60 2.64 19.16 19.40
N SER A 61 1.68 18.23 19.27
CA SER A 61 1.92 16.80 19.50
C SER A 61 2.85 16.25 18.45
N LEU A 62 2.62 16.56 17.17
CA LEU A 62 3.50 16.17 16.08
C LEU A 62 4.95 16.58 16.32
N PHE A 63 5.17 17.86 16.72
CA PHE A 63 6.52 18.35 17.02
C PHE A 63 7.18 17.57 18.14
N ARG A 64 6.43 17.30 19.22
CA ARG A 64 6.94 16.53 20.37
C ARG A 64 7.28 15.07 19.99
N ASP A 65 6.43 14.46 19.18
CA ASP A 65 6.58 13.05 18.78
C ASP A 65 7.82 12.86 17.88
N ILE A 66 8.13 13.85 17.05
CA ILE A 66 9.32 13.79 16.16
C ILE A 66 10.60 14.20 16.89
N ASN A 67 10.57 15.24 17.72
CA ASN A 67 11.77 15.81 18.33
C ASN A 67 12.00 15.35 19.79
N GLY A 68 11.09 14.61 20.40
CA GLY A 68 11.18 14.12 21.77
C GLY A 68 11.00 15.20 22.86
N HIS A 69 10.69 16.44 22.48
CA HIS A 69 10.46 17.55 23.41
C HIS A 69 9.47 18.59 22.86
N SER A 70 8.91 19.42 23.75
CA SER A 70 7.91 20.42 23.39
C SER A 70 8.53 21.58 22.61
N ILE A 71 7.82 22.13 21.60
CA ILE A 71 8.18 23.38 20.91
C ILE A 71 8.29 24.55 21.87
N ASN A 72 7.52 24.59 22.96
CA ASN A 72 7.61 25.64 23.97
C ASN A 72 8.99 25.70 24.62
N LYS A 73 9.64 24.55 24.83
CA LYS A 73 11.00 24.46 25.36
C LYS A 73 12.02 25.13 24.41
N GLU A 74 11.86 24.90 23.11
CA GLU A 74 12.73 25.50 22.11
C GLU A 74 12.53 27.01 21.94
N LEU A 75 11.28 27.48 22.08
CA LEU A 75 10.90 28.87 21.90
C LEU A 75 11.01 29.69 23.22
N GLY A 76 11.38 29.05 24.33
CA GLY A 76 11.46 29.70 25.63
C GLY A 76 10.10 30.17 26.18
N ILE A 77 9.01 29.53 25.76
CA ILE A 77 7.66 29.87 26.17
C ILE A 77 7.32 29.14 27.47
N PRO A 78 6.83 29.84 28.55
CA PRO A 78 6.41 29.20 29.79
C PRO A 78 5.35 28.13 29.55
N TRP A 79 5.39 27.02 30.30
CA TRP A 79 4.42 25.94 30.24
C TRP A 79 3.07 26.42 30.85
N GLU A 80 2.05 26.57 30.00
CA GLU A 80 0.67 26.66 30.46
C GLU A 80 0.02 25.28 30.35
N LYS A 81 -0.62 24.83 31.45
CA LYS A 81 -1.36 23.58 31.48
C LYS A 81 -2.59 23.75 30.58
N GLN A 82 -2.51 23.29 29.34
CA GLN A 82 -3.70 23.17 28.48
C GLN A 82 -4.59 22.05 29.00
N SER A 83 -5.89 22.32 29.13
CA SER A 83 -6.91 21.29 29.38
C SER A 83 -6.79 20.21 28.31
N GLU A 84 -6.83 18.95 28.72
CA GLU A 84 -7.00 17.81 27.82
C GLU A 84 -8.40 17.86 27.21
N GLU A 85 -8.62 18.76 26.29
CA GLU A 85 -9.79 18.68 25.43
C GLU A 85 -9.59 17.47 24.52
N THR A 86 -10.58 16.59 24.50
CA THR A 86 -10.61 15.45 23.60
C THR A 86 -10.42 15.96 22.16
N PHE A 87 -9.31 15.56 21.54
CA PHE A 87 -9.01 15.98 20.17
C PHE A 87 -10.08 15.40 19.24
N VAL A 88 -10.93 16.26 18.69
CA VAL A 88 -11.78 15.92 17.56
C VAL A 88 -11.01 16.32 16.29
N ASN A 89 -10.64 15.34 15.49
CA ASN A 89 -9.94 15.58 14.22
C ASN A 89 -10.84 16.42 13.30
N PRO A 90 -10.50 17.68 12.99
CA PRO A 90 -11.36 18.55 12.17
C PRO A 90 -11.51 18.09 10.72
N PHE A 91 -10.67 17.13 10.29
CA PHE A 91 -10.80 16.47 9.01
C PHE A 91 -11.62 15.17 9.08
N GLN A 92 -12.17 14.82 10.27
CA GLN A 92 -12.91 13.58 10.47
C GLN A 92 -14.09 13.44 9.52
N SER A 93 -14.85 14.52 9.30
CA SER A 93 -15.98 14.53 8.36
C SER A 93 -15.53 14.31 6.91
N VAL A 94 -14.42 14.91 6.49
CA VAL A 94 -13.83 14.71 5.15
C VAL A 94 -13.38 13.26 4.99
N ILE A 95 -12.77 12.70 6.03
CA ILE A 95 -12.30 11.31 6.04
C ILE A 95 -13.49 10.33 5.97
N GLU A 96 -14.54 10.58 6.73
CA GLU A 96 -15.76 9.76 6.72
C GLU A 96 -16.50 9.85 5.38
N GLU A 97 -16.48 11.01 4.72
CA GLU A 97 -16.98 11.18 3.38
C GLU A 97 -16.15 10.44 2.36
N ASP A 98 -14.80 10.53 2.43
CA ASP A 98 -13.89 9.81 1.53
C ASP A 98 -14.00 8.30 1.67
N VAL A 99 -14.22 7.81 2.91
CA VAL A 99 -14.45 6.39 3.18
C VAL A 99 -15.77 5.91 2.57
N LYS A 100 -16.83 6.74 2.62
CA LYS A 100 -18.18 6.40 2.14
C LYS A 100 -18.34 6.60 0.62
N LYS A 101 -17.63 7.55 0.03
CA LYS A 101 -17.68 7.80 -1.41
C LYS A 101 -16.92 6.70 -2.16
N GLN A 102 -17.61 6.09 -3.11
CA GLN A 102 -16.91 5.30 -4.13
C GLN A 102 -16.01 6.26 -4.91
N PRO A 103 -14.72 5.94 -5.09
CA PRO A 103 -13.83 6.82 -5.87
C PRO A 103 -14.41 7.03 -7.27
N ASP A 104 -14.41 8.27 -7.70
CA ASP A 104 -14.77 8.59 -9.08
C ASP A 104 -13.62 8.15 -9.97
N VAL A 105 -13.89 7.23 -10.88
CA VAL A 105 -12.88 6.63 -11.76
C VAL A 105 -13.30 6.82 -13.20
N HIS A 106 -12.51 7.56 -13.92
CA HIS A 106 -12.76 7.96 -15.30
C HIS A 106 -11.72 7.34 -16.24
N ILE A 107 -11.46 6.03 -16.10
CA ILE A 107 -10.49 5.35 -16.96
C ILE A 107 -11.13 4.31 -17.86
N ALA A 108 -10.58 4.18 -19.07
CA ALA A 108 -10.81 3.07 -19.97
C ALA A 108 -9.50 2.42 -20.39
N LEU A 109 -9.60 1.19 -20.84
CA LEU A 109 -8.51 0.42 -21.45
C LEU A 109 -8.81 0.23 -22.93
N ASP A 110 -7.83 0.49 -23.78
CA ASP A 110 -7.91 0.27 -25.22
C ASP A 110 -6.68 -0.47 -25.70
N GLY A 111 -6.85 -1.31 -26.72
CA GLY A 111 -5.76 -2.02 -27.37
C GLY A 111 -5.98 -3.53 -27.46
N THR A 112 -4.91 -4.24 -27.77
CA THR A 112 -4.93 -5.69 -28.00
C THR A 112 -4.57 -6.45 -26.71
N PHE A 113 -5.58 -7.11 -26.15
CA PHE A 113 -5.43 -8.02 -25.02
C PHE A 113 -5.55 -9.46 -25.51
N ILE A 114 -4.62 -10.30 -25.08
CA ILE A 114 -4.52 -11.71 -25.46
C ILE A 114 -4.85 -12.54 -24.21
N PRO A 115 -5.75 -13.53 -24.28
CA PRO A 115 -5.91 -14.50 -23.20
C PRO A 115 -4.55 -15.07 -22.79
N VAL A 116 -4.31 -15.21 -21.49
CA VAL A 116 -3.01 -15.65 -20.96
C VAL A 116 -2.54 -16.95 -21.60
N VAL A 117 -3.46 -17.91 -21.82
CA VAL A 117 -3.18 -19.20 -22.44
C VAL A 117 -2.57 -19.07 -23.84
N ASN A 118 -2.84 -17.99 -24.55
CA ASN A 118 -2.33 -17.72 -25.91
C ASN A 118 -1.03 -16.92 -25.91
N SER A 119 -0.49 -16.54 -24.73
CA SER A 119 0.79 -15.85 -24.60
C SER A 119 1.86 -16.77 -23.98
N PRO A 120 2.81 -17.29 -24.78
CA PRO A 120 3.88 -18.16 -24.25
C PRO A 120 4.68 -17.50 -23.13
N ASP A 121 4.96 -16.18 -23.22
CA ASP A 121 5.71 -15.45 -22.22
C ASP A 121 4.93 -15.33 -20.90
N ALA A 122 3.63 -15.01 -20.96
CA ALA A 122 2.78 -14.97 -19.79
C ALA A 122 2.62 -16.36 -19.16
N CYS A 123 2.42 -17.40 -19.96
CA CYS A 123 2.37 -18.80 -19.48
C CYS A 123 3.66 -19.18 -18.76
N LYS A 124 4.82 -18.89 -19.35
CA LYS A 124 6.15 -19.15 -18.74
C LYS A 124 6.32 -18.40 -17.41
N TYR A 125 5.93 -17.12 -17.37
CA TYR A 125 6.00 -16.31 -16.15
C TYR A 125 5.16 -16.89 -15.03
N LEU A 126 3.90 -17.27 -15.31
CA LEU A 126 2.98 -17.87 -14.35
C LEU A 126 3.45 -19.25 -13.90
N ALA A 127 3.94 -20.08 -14.81
CA ALA A 127 4.49 -21.39 -14.50
C ALA A 127 5.68 -21.31 -13.54
N ASN A 128 6.60 -20.35 -13.73
CA ASN A 128 7.71 -20.10 -12.83
C ASN A 128 7.27 -19.69 -11.40
N ARG A 129 6.03 -19.22 -11.25
CA ARG A 129 5.42 -18.87 -9.98
C ARG A 129 4.42 -19.92 -9.47
N CYS A 130 4.39 -21.09 -10.10
CA CYS A 130 3.45 -22.16 -9.80
C CYS A 130 1.97 -21.71 -9.85
N ILE A 131 1.64 -20.71 -10.68
CA ILE A 131 0.26 -20.23 -10.85
C ILE A 131 -0.37 -20.93 -12.06
N PRO A 132 -1.40 -21.79 -11.86
CA PRO A 132 -2.13 -22.41 -12.94
C PRO A 132 -2.85 -21.38 -13.83
N ILE A 133 -2.99 -21.68 -15.11
CA ILE A 133 -3.74 -20.82 -16.05
C ILE A 133 -5.16 -20.58 -15.57
N SER A 134 -5.83 -21.60 -15.02
CA SER A 134 -7.18 -21.47 -14.46
C SER A 134 -7.30 -20.42 -13.34
N ILE A 135 -6.25 -20.26 -12.52
CA ILE A 135 -6.20 -19.18 -11.51
C ILE A 135 -6.06 -17.83 -12.20
N ALA A 136 -5.16 -17.69 -13.17
CA ALA A 136 -5.00 -16.46 -13.94
C ALA A 136 -6.29 -16.05 -14.65
N GLU A 137 -7.01 -17.00 -15.27
CA GLU A 137 -8.30 -16.77 -15.91
C GLU A 137 -9.37 -16.35 -14.88
N SER A 138 -9.45 -17.02 -13.72
CA SER A 138 -10.39 -16.66 -12.65
C SER A 138 -10.15 -15.25 -12.12
N MET A 139 -8.92 -14.78 -12.18
CA MET A 139 -8.48 -13.42 -11.85
C MET A 139 -8.55 -12.46 -13.05
N ARG A 140 -9.10 -12.88 -14.17
CA ARG A 140 -9.26 -12.09 -15.40
C ARG A 140 -7.94 -11.52 -15.94
N MET A 141 -6.81 -12.19 -15.66
CA MET A 141 -5.52 -11.77 -16.17
C MET A 141 -5.46 -11.91 -17.69
N GLN A 142 -4.90 -10.91 -18.36
CA GLN A 142 -4.68 -10.88 -19.80
C GLN A 142 -3.28 -10.39 -20.11
N PHE A 143 -2.72 -10.81 -21.23
CA PHE A 143 -1.47 -10.26 -21.73
C PHE A 143 -1.75 -9.12 -22.70
N ALA A 144 -1.25 -7.93 -22.38
CA ALA A 144 -1.37 -6.77 -23.27
C ALA A 144 -0.22 -6.76 -24.28
N SER A 145 -0.47 -7.07 -25.55
CA SER A 145 0.53 -6.98 -26.61
C SER A 145 0.78 -5.53 -27.03
N ALA A 146 -0.30 -4.73 -27.12
CA ALA A 146 -0.26 -3.28 -27.36
C ALA A 146 -1.54 -2.67 -26.78
N ALA A 147 -1.45 -2.12 -25.57
CA ALA A 147 -2.59 -1.53 -24.87
C ALA A 147 -2.21 -0.28 -24.11
N LYS A 148 -3.18 0.61 -23.91
CA LYS A 148 -3.08 1.82 -23.09
C LYS A 148 -4.31 2.03 -22.24
N SER A 149 -4.17 2.81 -21.18
CA SER A 149 -5.30 3.42 -20.47
C SER A 149 -5.36 4.91 -20.79
N PHE A 150 -6.54 5.47 -20.67
CA PHE A 150 -6.79 6.89 -20.86
C PHE A 150 -7.96 7.35 -19.97
N ASP A 151 -8.03 8.65 -19.71
CA ASP A 151 -9.18 9.29 -19.08
C ASP A 151 -10.36 9.31 -20.07
N ILE A 152 -11.51 8.79 -19.66
CA ILE A 152 -12.74 8.75 -20.50
C ILE A 152 -13.23 10.16 -20.83
N GLU A 153 -13.04 11.15 -19.95
CA GLU A 153 -13.44 12.52 -20.17
C GLU A 153 -12.49 13.28 -21.11
N ASN A 154 -11.20 12.87 -21.11
CA ASN A 154 -10.14 13.47 -21.92
C ASN A 154 -9.37 12.42 -22.74
N PRO A 155 -10.03 11.66 -23.64
CA PRO A 155 -9.42 10.51 -24.29
C PRO A 155 -8.27 10.85 -25.25
N THR A 156 -8.13 12.11 -25.64
CA THR A 156 -7.11 12.60 -26.56
C THR A 156 -5.89 13.22 -25.87
N ASP A 157 -5.89 13.36 -24.54
CA ASP A 157 -4.73 13.85 -23.81
C ASP A 157 -3.69 12.75 -23.64
N GLU A 158 -2.73 12.69 -24.57
CA GLU A 158 -1.66 11.70 -24.60
C GLU A 158 -0.74 11.74 -23.35
N LYS A 159 -0.73 12.84 -22.61
CA LYS A 159 0.08 12.96 -21.38
C LYS A 159 -0.48 12.09 -20.26
N GLU A 160 -1.79 11.83 -20.26
CA GLU A 160 -2.48 11.00 -19.30
C GLU A 160 -2.50 9.52 -19.70
N TRP A 161 -1.99 9.16 -20.90
CA TRP A 161 -1.96 7.77 -21.33
C TRP A 161 -0.90 6.95 -20.58
N VAL A 162 -1.28 5.76 -20.12
CA VAL A 162 -0.36 4.78 -19.58
C VAL A 162 -0.34 3.54 -20.49
N TYR A 163 0.85 3.20 -20.98
CA TYR A 163 1.02 2.08 -21.91
C TYR A 163 1.36 0.79 -21.17
N PHE A 164 0.58 -0.24 -21.45
CA PHE A 164 0.72 -1.59 -20.87
C PHE A 164 1.39 -2.59 -21.83
N THR A 165 2.00 -2.12 -22.88
CA THR A 165 2.63 -2.98 -23.90
C THR A 165 3.57 -4.01 -23.28
N LYS A 166 3.38 -5.29 -23.67
CA LYS A 166 4.13 -6.45 -23.18
C LYS A 166 4.03 -6.65 -21.65
N ARG A 167 2.85 -6.41 -21.09
CA ARG A 167 2.60 -6.61 -19.65
C ARG A 167 1.47 -7.60 -19.40
N LEU A 168 1.54 -8.29 -18.29
CA LEU A 168 0.39 -8.99 -17.73
C LEU A 168 -0.51 -7.95 -17.07
N VAL A 169 -1.75 -7.83 -17.51
CA VAL A 169 -2.73 -6.86 -17.02
C VAL A 169 -3.77 -7.58 -16.16
N ILE A 170 -3.96 -7.06 -14.95
CA ILE A 170 -4.88 -7.62 -13.97
C ILE A 170 -5.88 -6.52 -13.63
N PRO A 171 -7.13 -6.62 -14.11
CA PRO A 171 -8.15 -5.60 -13.89
C PRO A 171 -8.69 -5.64 -12.46
N ILE A 172 -9.01 -4.47 -11.93
CA ILE A 172 -9.54 -4.25 -10.58
C ILE A 172 -10.93 -3.66 -10.72
N TYR A 173 -11.95 -4.39 -10.27
CA TYR A 173 -13.35 -3.98 -10.36
C TYR A 173 -13.97 -3.75 -8.99
N GLU A 174 -14.90 -2.82 -8.95
CA GLU A 174 -15.83 -2.61 -7.84
C GLU A 174 -17.20 -2.24 -8.37
N LYS A 175 -18.26 -2.92 -7.92
CA LYS A 175 -19.65 -2.77 -8.39
C LYS A 175 -19.77 -2.83 -9.92
N GLY A 176 -18.99 -3.74 -10.52
CA GLY A 176 -18.95 -3.93 -11.97
C GLY A 176 -18.20 -2.85 -12.75
N LYS A 177 -17.71 -1.78 -12.12
CA LYS A 177 -16.90 -0.73 -12.76
C LYS A 177 -15.41 -1.05 -12.69
N LEU A 178 -14.67 -0.74 -13.75
CA LEU A 178 -13.20 -0.82 -13.75
C LEU A 178 -12.64 0.33 -12.94
N MET A 179 -12.07 0.03 -11.78
CA MET A 179 -11.47 1.03 -10.87
C MET A 179 -10.03 1.32 -11.21
N SER A 180 -9.29 0.28 -11.60
CA SER A 180 -7.88 0.33 -11.96
C SER A 180 -7.47 -0.96 -12.67
N CYS A 181 -6.21 -1.06 -13.06
CA CYS A 181 -5.57 -2.33 -13.37
C CYS A 181 -4.10 -2.30 -12.98
N GLU A 182 -3.55 -3.45 -12.61
CA GLU A 182 -2.10 -3.59 -12.48
C GLU A 182 -1.51 -4.08 -13.81
N GLY A 183 -0.59 -3.32 -14.37
CA GLY A 183 0.25 -3.75 -15.50
C GLY A 183 1.58 -4.28 -15.00
N ARG A 184 1.69 -5.60 -14.85
CA ARG A 184 2.86 -6.31 -14.32
C ARG A 184 3.87 -6.57 -15.41
N ASP A 185 5.12 -6.11 -15.24
CA ASP A 185 6.23 -6.55 -16.07
C ASP A 185 6.58 -8.02 -15.78
N ILE A 186 6.72 -8.81 -16.84
CA ILE A 186 7.02 -10.23 -16.77
C ILE A 186 8.43 -10.61 -17.24
N TYR A 187 9.19 -9.64 -17.76
CA TYR A 187 10.52 -9.84 -18.33
C TYR A 187 11.66 -9.44 -17.38
N GLY A 188 11.42 -8.48 -16.49
CA GLY A 188 12.36 -8.02 -15.48
C GLY A 188 13.24 -6.85 -15.92
N GLN A 189 13.94 -6.26 -14.94
CA GLN A 189 14.75 -5.05 -15.12
C GLN A 189 15.87 -5.21 -16.14
N GLU A 190 16.50 -6.38 -16.19
CA GLU A 190 17.58 -6.63 -17.14
C GLU A 190 17.09 -6.56 -18.59
N TYR A 191 15.95 -7.19 -18.88
CA TYR A 191 15.33 -7.10 -20.20
C TYR A 191 14.98 -5.65 -20.54
N PHE A 192 14.40 -4.91 -19.63
CA PHE A 192 14.07 -3.48 -19.79
C PHE A 192 15.33 -2.68 -20.13
N ASN A 193 16.40 -2.83 -19.36
CA ASN A 193 17.66 -2.13 -19.60
C ASN A 193 18.27 -2.50 -20.97
N ASN A 194 18.20 -3.76 -21.38
CA ASN A 194 18.69 -4.21 -22.66
C ASN A 194 17.87 -3.63 -23.83
N GLN A 195 16.55 -3.47 -23.68
CA GLN A 195 15.71 -2.80 -24.68
C GLN A 195 16.06 -1.31 -24.82
N LEU A 196 16.31 -0.61 -23.71
CA LEU A 196 16.76 0.78 -23.75
C LEU A 196 18.09 0.91 -24.51
N LYS A 197 19.09 0.08 -24.18
CA LYS A 197 20.40 0.09 -24.87
C LYS A 197 20.28 -0.18 -26.38
N ARG A 198 19.44 -1.14 -26.79
CA ARG A 198 19.17 -1.45 -28.21
C ARG A 198 18.56 -0.25 -28.95
N ASN A 199 17.84 0.60 -28.26
CA ASN A 199 17.23 1.81 -28.80
C ASN A 199 18.12 3.06 -28.61
N GLY A 200 19.41 2.89 -28.29
CA GLY A 200 20.37 3.98 -28.11
C GLY A 200 20.12 4.85 -26.87
N LYS A 201 19.37 4.33 -25.89
CA LYS A 201 19.01 5.06 -24.66
C LYS A 201 19.87 4.56 -23.48
N ASP A 202 20.29 5.48 -22.61
CA ASP A 202 21.02 5.15 -21.38
C ASP A 202 20.02 4.69 -20.30
N PRO A 203 20.12 3.41 -19.83
CA PRO A 203 19.22 2.90 -18.78
C PRO A 203 19.24 3.68 -17.46
N SER A 204 20.34 4.38 -17.14
CA SER A 204 20.47 5.15 -15.91
C SER A 204 19.47 6.34 -15.84
N GLN A 205 19.01 6.82 -17.00
CA GLN A 205 18.06 7.91 -17.13
C GLN A 205 16.58 7.45 -17.01
N TYR A 206 16.33 6.14 -16.92
CA TYR A 206 14.99 5.57 -16.92
C TYR A 206 14.74 4.76 -15.67
N HIS A 207 13.62 5.02 -15.03
CA HIS A 207 13.22 4.26 -13.85
C HIS A 207 12.43 3.01 -14.25
N TYR A 208 12.96 1.83 -13.91
CA TYR A 208 12.25 0.56 -14.09
C TYR A 208 11.05 0.48 -13.13
N LYS A 209 9.87 0.20 -13.68
CA LYS A 209 8.64 -0.02 -12.92
C LYS A 209 8.15 -1.45 -13.13
N LYS A 210 8.26 -2.28 -12.08
CA LYS A 210 7.75 -3.65 -12.06
C LYS A 210 6.22 -3.67 -12.24
N CYS A 211 5.52 -2.76 -11.58
CA CYS A 211 4.08 -2.56 -11.69
C CYS A 211 3.79 -1.14 -12.14
N ILE A 212 2.76 -0.98 -12.97
CA ILE A 212 2.22 0.31 -13.39
C ILE A 212 0.70 0.29 -13.24
N TYR A 213 0.14 1.45 -12.97
CA TYR A 213 -1.29 1.67 -12.84
C TYR A 213 -1.72 2.84 -13.73
N PRO A 214 -2.98 2.87 -14.23
CA PRO A 214 -3.49 4.00 -14.98
C PRO A 214 -3.43 5.30 -14.16
N HIS A 215 -3.18 6.43 -14.82
CA HIS A 215 -3.38 7.74 -14.19
C HIS A 215 -4.86 7.92 -13.84
N GLY A 216 -5.15 8.68 -12.77
CA GLY A 216 -6.53 8.92 -12.31
C GLY A 216 -7.28 7.68 -11.80
N SER A 217 -6.65 6.49 -11.80
CA SER A 217 -7.27 5.26 -11.30
C SER A 217 -7.20 5.16 -9.79
N SER A 218 -8.10 4.37 -9.20
CA SER A 218 -8.14 4.13 -7.77
C SER A 218 -7.75 2.70 -7.42
N THR A 219 -6.73 2.56 -6.57
CA THR A 219 -6.38 1.31 -5.87
C THR A 219 -6.88 1.32 -4.42
N SER A 220 -7.73 2.27 -4.04
CA SER A 220 -8.30 2.37 -2.68
C SER A 220 -9.44 1.40 -2.41
N THR A 221 -9.54 0.33 -3.18
CA THR A 221 -10.50 -0.77 -3.03
C THR A 221 -9.79 -2.08 -2.67
N LEU A 222 -10.52 -3.16 -2.51
CA LEU A 222 -10.00 -4.52 -2.34
C LEU A 222 -10.19 -5.32 -3.63
N TYR A 223 -9.24 -6.20 -3.96
CA TYR A 223 -9.38 -7.05 -5.13
C TYR A 223 -10.58 -7.99 -5.00
N ASP A 224 -11.39 -8.11 -6.06
CA ASP A 224 -12.64 -8.90 -6.06
C ASP A 224 -13.63 -8.53 -4.92
N LEU A 225 -13.66 -7.25 -4.47
CA LEU A 225 -14.50 -6.79 -3.35
C LEU A 225 -15.94 -7.28 -3.44
N ASP A 226 -16.53 -7.29 -4.64
CA ASP A 226 -17.92 -7.68 -4.88
C ASP A 226 -18.18 -9.18 -4.60
N LYS A 227 -17.13 -10.00 -4.57
CA LYS A 227 -17.22 -11.44 -4.32
C LYS A 227 -16.88 -11.82 -2.87
N LEU A 228 -16.47 -10.87 -2.04
CA LEU A 228 -16.07 -11.14 -0.67
C LEU A 228 -17.30 -11.32 0.24
N ASP A 229 -17.29 -12.38 1.03
CA ASP A 229 -18.34 -12.71 2.00
C ASP A 229 -17.96 -12.14 3.39
N ARG A 230 -18.70 -11.13 3.87
CA ARG A 230 -18.46 -10.47 5.15
C ARG A 230 -18.62 -11.38 6.37
N ASN A 231 -19.31 -12.49 6.22
CA ASN A 231 -19.53 -13.46 7.29
C ASN A 231 -18.37 -14.47 7.46
N LYS A 232 -17.44 -14.49 6.50
CA LYS A 232 -16.28 -15.39 6.52
C LYS A 232 -15.01 -14.66 6.88
N THR A 233 -14.03 -15.38 7.43
CA THR A 233 -12.68 -14.86 7.63
C THR A 233 -12.10 -14.38 6.30
N LEU A 234 -11.62 -13.13 6.26
CA LEU A 234 -10.93 -12.56 5.11
C LEU A 234 -9.42 -12.77 5.23
N TYR A 235 -8.81 -13.35 4.22
CA TYR A 235 -7.35 -13.40 4.07
C TYR A 235 -6.93 -12.30 3.13
N PHE A 236 -5.99 -11.44 3.54
CA PHE A 236 -5.51 -10.38 2.66
C PHE A 236 -3.99 -10.27 2.65
N LEU A 237 -3.47 -9.75 1.54
CA LEU A 237 -2.04 -9.62 1.25
C LEU A 237 -1.78 -8.27 0.60
N GLU A 238 -0.51 -7.87 0.59
CA GLU A 238 -0.09 -6.65 -0.08
C GLU A 238 -0.25 -6.74 -1.60
N GLY A 239 0.28 -7.80 -2.20
CA GLY A 239 0.43 -7.94 -3.65
C GLY A 239 -0.63 -8.84 -4.31
N ILE A 240 -1.08 -8.45 -5.51
CA ILE A 240 -2.04 -9.24 -6.27
C ILE A 240 -1.44 -10.56 -6.81
N MET A 241 -0.12 -10.59 -7.05
CA MET A 241 0.56 -11.82 -7.45
C MET A 241 0.73 -12.80 -6.29
N ASP A 242 0.88 -12.29 -5.07
CA ASP A 242 0.91 -13.10 -3.84
C ASP A 242 -0.47 -13.72 -3.59
N LEU A 243 -1.53 -12.96 -3.85
CA LEU A 243 -2.90 -13.48 -3.86
C LEU A 243 -3.07 -14.59 -4.90
N ALA A 244 -2.52 -14.42 -6.12
CA ALA A 244 -2.59 -15.46 -7.14
C ALA A 244 -1.89 -16.74 -6.69
N VAL A 245 -0.72 -16.64 -6.06
CA VAL A 245 -0.01 -17.78 -5.48
C VAL A 245 -0.82 -18.41 -4.34
N LEU A 246 -1.40 -17.62 -3.43
CA LEU A 246 -2.27 -18.13 -2.37
C LEU A 246 -3.44 -18.93 -2.92
N ARG A 247 -4.09 -18.42 -3.96
CA ARG A 247 -5.25 -19.07 -4.63
C ARG A 247 -4.91 -20.38 -5.34
N THR A 248 -3.62 -20.71 -5.53
CA THR A 248 -3.22 -22.03 -6.08
C THR A 248 -3.51 -23.17 -5.13
N ASP A 249 -3.58 -22.91 -3.82
CA ASP A 249 -4.02 -23.90 -2.85
C ASP A 249 -5.56 -23.99 -2.87
N PRO A 250 -6.13 -25.18 -3.13
CA PRO A 250 -7.59 -25.40 -3.13
C PRO A 250 -8.27 -24.96 -1.83
N HIS A 251 -7.54 -24.99 -0.70
CA HIS A 251 -8.04 -24.51 0.58
C HIS A 251 -8.32 -22.99 0.57
N PHE A 252 -7.59 -22.21 -0.23
CA PHE A 252 -7.74 -20.76 -0.36
C PHE A 252 -8.46 -20.33 -1.65
N THR A 253 -8.51 -21.16 -2.68
CA THR A 253 -9.22 -20.85 -3.94
C THR A 253 -10.68 -20.49 -3.71
N ASN A 254 -11.35 -21.21 -2.80
CA ASN A 254 -12.76 -21.00 -2.44
C ASN A 254 -12.95 -20.18 -1.15
N ARG A 255 -11.87 -19.58 -0.62
CA ARG A 255 -11.93 -18.75 0.58
C ARG A 255 -11.97 -17.28 0.23
N ASN A 256 -12.50 -16.51 1.17
CA ASN A 256 -12.42 -15.06 1.17
C ASN A 256 -10.98 -14.61 1.16
N SER A 257 -10.46 -14.21 -0.01
CA SER A 257 -9.09 -13.73 -0.11
C SER A 257 -8.99 -12.56 -1.07
N THR A 258 -8.18 -11.55 -0.71
CA THR A 258 -8.03 -10.30 -1.43
C THR A 258 -6.60 -9.74 -1.39
N ALA A 259 -6.32 -8.73 -2.21
CA ALA A 259 -5.10 -7.94 -2.16
C ALA A 259 -5.43 -6.46 -1.97
N VAL A 260 -4.50 -5.72 -1.33
CA VAL A 260 -4.62 -4.28 -1.03
C VAL A 260 -3.74 -3.39 -1.92
N PHE A 261 -3.02 -3.96 -2.88
CA PHE A 261 -2.24 -3.28 -3.94
C PHE A 261 -1.05 -2.43 -3.43
N GLY A 262 -0.43 -2.81 -2.35
CA GLY A 262 0.78 -2.18 -1.82
C GLY A 262 0.78 -2.05 -0.30
N ALA A 263 1.96 -1.76 0.26
CA ALA A 263 2.17 -1.63 1.71
C ALA A 263 1.45 -0.43 2.34
N SER A 264 1.04 0.55 1.53
CA SER A 264 0.31 1.73 2.01
C SER A 264 -1.20 1.50 1.88
N ILE A 265 -1.79 0.86 2.90
CA ILE A 265 -3.24 0.65 2.96
C ILE A 265 -3.94 1.99 3.17
N SER A 266 -4.86 2.35 2.28
CA SER A 266 -5.64 3.57 2.37
C SER A 266 -6.69 3.48 3.48
N ARG A 267 -7.19 4.63 3.96
CA ARG A 267 -8.28 4.66 4.94
C ARG A 267 -9.53 3.94 4.46
N ARG A 268 -9.86 4.10 3.18
CA ARG A 268 -11.00 3.39 2.60
C ARG A 268 -10.80 1.89 2.64
N GLN A 269 -9.60 1.38 2.34
CA GLN A 269 -9.29 -0.04 2.48
C GLN A 269 -9.36 -0.50 3.94
N TYR A 270 -8.87 0.27 4.90
CA TYR A 270 -9.05 -0.04 6.32
C TYR A 270 -10.54 -0.14 6.70
N ALA A 271 -11.38 0.79 6.25
CA ALA A 271 -12.82 0.73 6.48
C ALA A 271 -13.45 -0.52 5.85
N LEU A 272 -13.08 -0.86 4.61
CA LEU A 272 -13.54 -2.08 3.95
C LEU A 272 -13.07 -3.35 4.67
N LEU A 273 -11.84 -3.39 5.17
CA LEU A 273 -11.32 -4.50 5.97
C LEU A 273 -12.04 -4.63 7.31
N SER A 274 -12.45 -3.52 7.92
CA SER A 274 -13.18 -3.50 9.21
C SER A 274 -14.62 -4.01 9.11
N GLU A 275 -15.18 -4.12 7.89
CA GLU A 275 -16.47 -4.79 7.67
C GLU A 275 -16.44 -6.29 7.95
N PHE A 276 -15.24 -6.89 8.05
CA PHE A 276 -15.07 -8.32 8.32
C PHE A 276 -14.79 -8.55 9.80
N LYS A 277 -15.60 -9.38 10.46
CA LYS A 277 -15.40 -9.75 11.85
C LYS A 277 -14.04 -10.39 12.12
N ASN A 278 -13.53 -11.15 11.16
CA ASN A 278 -12.25 -11.84 11.28
C ASN A 278 -11.42 -11.61 10.02
N THR A 279 -10.16 -11.17 10.21
CA THR A 279 -9.19 -11.04 9.13
C THR A 279 -7.90 -11.79 9.45
N VAL A 280 -7.20 -12.23 8.42
CA VAL A 280 -5.84 -12.75 8.50
C VAL A 280 -4.99 -11.98 7.50
N ASP A 281 -4.14 -11.13 7.99
CA ASP A 281 -3.14 -10.40 7.21
C ASP A 281 -1.90 -11.27 7.01
N ILE A 282 -1.55 -11.55 5.77
CA ILE A 282 -0.32 -12.28 5.41
C ILE A 282 0.69 -11.21 4.97
N ILE A 283 1.46 -10.72 5.95
CA ILE A 283 2.34 -9.58 5.75
C ILE A 283 3.62 -9.95 4.98
N ASP A 284 4.15 -9.00 4.22
CA ASP A 284 5.49 -9.11 3.68
C ASP A 284 6.53 -9.03 4.80
N ALA A 285 7.54 -9.90 4.76
CA ALA A 285 8.59 -9.96 5.79
C ALA A 285 9.70 -8.92 5.56
N ASP A 286 9.31 -7.68 5.27
CA ASP A 286 10.23 -6.54 5.12
C ASP A 286 9.74 -5.32 5.92
N LEU A 287 10.50 -4.22 5.85
CA LEU A 287 10.18 -2.99 6.58
C LEU A 287 8.78 -2.47 6.24
N ALA A 288 8.40 -2.46 4.96
CA ALA A 288 7.12 -1.92 4.51
C ALA A 288 5.94 -2.74 5.05
N GLY A 289 6.06 -4.09 5.02
CA GLY A 289 5.04 -4.99 5.59
C GLY A 289 4.91 -4.84 7.10
N TRP A 290 6.02 -4.72 7.85
CA TRP A 290 5.98 -4.50 9.30
C TRP A 290 5.40 -3.12 9.67
N GLU A 291 5.70 -2.07 8.90
CA GLU A 291 5.10 -0.75 9.10
C GLU A 291 3.60 -0.75 8.73
N SER A 292 3.20 -1.51 7.71
CA SER A 292 1.78 -1.71 7.35
C SER A 292 1.02 -2.43 8.46
N LEU A 293 1.59 -3.51 9.00
CA LEU A 293 1.06 -4.24 10.15
C LEU A 293 0.84 -3.32 11.36
N LYS A 294 1.83 -2.48 11.68
CA LYS A 294 1.73 -1.53 12.81
C LYS A 294 0.53 -0.60 12.60
N ARG A 295 0.41 0.02 11.43
CA ARG A 295 -0.70 0.93 11.10
C ARG A 295 -2.06 0.24 11.17
N TRP A 296 -2.18 -1.00 10.71
CA TRP A 296 -3.43 -1.77 10.79
C TRP A 296 -3.78 -2.11 12.24
N LYS A 297 -2.81 -2.49 13.08
CA LYS A 297 -3.03 -2.70 14.52
C LYS A 297 -3.51 -1.42 15.23
N ASP A 298 -2.89 -0.28 14.92
CA ASP A 298 -3.29 1.00 15.50
C ASP A 298 -4.73 1.32 15.10
N TYR A 299 -5.10 1.13 13.82
CA TYR A 299 -6.47 1.31 13.35
C TYR A 299 -7.49 0.38 14.04
N ILE A 300 -7.16 -0.91 14.22
CA ILE A 300 -8.00 -1.88 14.96
C ILE A 300 -8.26 -1.38 16.38
N LYS A 301 -7.21 -0.92 17.08
CA LYS A 301 -7.29 -0.42 18.45
C LYS A 301 -8.10 0.87 18.54
N GLU A 302 -7.84 1.84 17.68
CA GLU A 302 -8.54 3.13 17.66
C GLU A 302 -10.03 2.98 17.36
N ASN A 303 -10.42 1.98 16.57
CA ASN A 303 -11.82 1.75 16.18
C ASN A 303 -12.49 0.61 16.96
N ASN A 304 -11.84 0.06 17.98
CA ASN A 304 -12.39 -1.01 18.85
C ASN A 304 -12.92 -2.22 18.07
N LEU A 305 -12.19 -2.67 17.03
CA LEU A 305 -12.66 -3.74 16.12
C LEU A 305 -12.62 -5.15 16.75
N GLY A 306 -12.09 -5.31 17.97
CA GLY A 306 -12.04 -6.58 18.69
C GLY A 306 -10.85 -7.47 18.29
N GLU A 307 -10.87 -8.75 18.73
CA GLU A 307 -9.73 -9.67 18.62
C GLU A 307 -9.77 -10.60 17.39
N GLY A 308 -10.68 -10.38 16.45
CA GLY A 308 -10.85 -11.22 15.27
C GLY A 308 -9.75 -11.09 14.19
N HIS A 309 -8.84 -10.13 14.38
CA HIS A 309 -7.83 -9.76 13.38
C HIS A 309 -6.47 -10.42 13.72
N LYS A 310 -5.95 -11.23 12.80
CA LYS A 310 -4.72 -12.00 12.95
C LYS A 310 -3.69 -11.59 11.91
N PHE A 311 -2.41 -11.81 12.24
CA PHE A 311 -1.27 -11.50 11.38
C PHE A 311 -0.38 -12.72 11.28
N ILE A 312 0.09 -13.03 10.07
CA ILE A 312 1.00 -14.15 9.83
C ILE A 312 2.12 -13.73 8.90
N LEU A 313 3.27 -14.35 9.08
CA LEU A 313 4.40 -14.23 8.15
C LEU A 313 4.29 -15.29 7.05
N PRO A 314 4.86 -15.05 5.86
CA PRO A 314 5.00 -16.09 4.85
C PRO A 314 5.88 -17.23 5.39
N PRO A 315 5.76 -18.45 4.86
CA PRO A 315 6.62 -19.56 5.25
C PRO A 315 8.07 -19.31 4.80
N TYR A 316 9.04 -19.90 5.48
CA TYR A 316 10.47 -19.84 5.14
C TYR A 316 11.11 -18.43 5.16
N VAL A 317 10.64 -17.54 6.03
CA VAL A 317 11.26 -16.21 6.25
C VAL A 317 12.72 -16.34 6.66
N ASP A 318 13.05 -17.36 7.45
CA ASP A 318 14.42 -17.73 7.85
C ASP A 318 15.32 -18.13 6.66
N GLN A 319 14.72 -18.52 5.54
CA GLN A 319 15.43 -18.84 4.28
C GLN A 319 15.35 -17.70 3.26
N GLY A 320 15.02 -16.48 3.69
CA GLY A 320 15.00 -15.28 2.86
C GLY A 320 13.74 -15.10 2.01
N VAL A 321 12.65 -15.84 2.30
CA VAL A 321 11.33 -15.57 1.70
C VAL A 321 10.78 -14.28 2.29
N LYS A 322 10.44 -13.34 1.43
CA LYS A 322 9.88 -12.05 1.80
C LYS A 322 8.34 -12.07 1.76
N ASP A 323 7.78 -12.60 0.68
CA ASP A 323 6.36 -12.64 0.38
C ASP A 323 5.94 -14.03 -0.13
N LEU A 324 4.65 -14.27 -0.30
CA LEU A 324 4.17 -15.56 -0.81
C LEU A 324 4.62 -15.84 -2.25
N GLY A 325 4.79 -14.81 -3.07
CA GLY A 325 5.28 -14.93 -4.43
C GLY A 325 6.73 -15.41 -4.53
N ASP A 326 7.50 -15.25 -3.46
CA ASP A 326 8.87 -15.74 -3.35
C ASP A 326 8.95 -17.26 -3.15
N VAL A 327 7.94 -17.88 -2.55
CA VAL A 327 7.94 -19.31 -2.18
C VAL A 327 8.17 -20.22 -3.40
N PRO A 328 7.41 -20.11 -4.51
CA PRO A 328 7.66 -20.94 -5.66
C PRO A 328 9.02 -20.68 -6.32
N VAL A 329 9.48 -19.43 -6.29
CA VAL A 329 10.70 -18.98 -6.98
C VAL A 329 11.95 -19.36 -6.20
N LYS A 330 11.99 -19.07 -4.89
CA LYS A 330 13.17 -19.26 -4.04
C LYS A 330 13.24 -20.66 -3.45
N ILE A 331 12.11 -21.18 -2.96
CA ILE A 331 12.06 -22.48 -2.26
C ILE A 331 11.63 -23.61 -3.20
N LYS A 332 11.05 -23.28 -4.37
CA LYS A 332 10.53 -24.24 -5.36
C LYS A 332 9.46 -25.17 -4.77
N ARG A 333 8.63 -24.65 -3.87
CA ARG A 333 7.50 -25.36 -3.25
C ARG A 333 6.19 -24.65 -3.53
N THR A 334 5.10 -25.38 -3.51
CA THR A 334 3.74 -24.84 -3.59
C THR A 334 3.25 -24.39 -2.20
N ILE A 335 2.28 -23.49 -2.17
CA ILE A 335 1.65 -23.07 -0.90
C ILE A 335 0.96 -24.25 -0.21
N LYS A 336 0.42 -25.21 -0.98
CA LYS A 336 -0.14 -26.45 -0.42
C LYS A 336 0.88 -27.24 0.41
N GLU A 337 2.10 -27.43 -0.11
CA GLU A 337 3.19 -28.09 0.61
C GLU A 337 3.62 -27.29 1.85
N CYS A 338 3.60 -25.96 1.78
CA CYS A 338 3.90 -25.09 2.93
C CYS A 338 2.82 -25.17 4.01
N ARG A 339 1.55 -25.30 3.65
CA ARG A 339 0.44 -25.43 4.60
C ARG A 339 0.62 -26.65 5.51
N ASP A 340 1.04 -27.76 4.95
CA ASP A 340 1.28 -28.98 5.72
C ASP A 340 2.40 -28.82 6.74
N ALA A 341 3.31 -27.86 6.54
CA ALA A 341 4.35 -27.46 7.49
C ALA A 341 3.85 -26.56 8.64
N LYS A 342 2.55 -26.34 8.79
CA LYS A 342 1.91 -25.58 9.89
C LYS A 342 2.34 -24.11 10.01
N TRP A 343 2.80 -23.47 8.92
CA TRP A 343 3.22 -22.07 8.95
C TRP A 343 2.09 -21.09 9.40
N LEU A 344 0.83 -21.45 9.15
CA LEU A 344 -0.34 -20.69 9.62
C LEU A 344 -0.46 -20.63 11.15
N THR A 345 0.23 -21.51 11.90
CA THR A 345 0.15 -21.53 13.38
C THR A 345 1.12 -20.54 14.04
N SER A 346 2.11 -20.02 13.33
CA SER A 346 3.05 -19.02 13.87
C SER A 346 2.40 -17.65 14.10
N ALA A 347 1.20 -17.43 13.58
CA ALA A 347 0.41 -16.22 13.72
C ALA A 347 0.14 -15.78 15.16
N LYS A 348 -0.01 -16.72 16.10
CA LYS A 348 -0.32 -16.39 17.50
C LYS A 348 0.76 -15.57 18.21
N SER A 349 2.02 -15.72 17.81
CA SER A 349 3.15 -15.03 18.46
C SER A 349 3.24 -13.54 18.08
N ILE A 350 2.79 -13.17 16.88
CA ILE A 350 2.85 -11.79 16.39
C ILE A 350 1.76 -10.91 17.03
N LEU A 351 0.56 -11.49 17.28
CA LEU A 351 -0.56 -10.79 17.91
C LEU A 351 -0.30 -10.36 19.35
N LEU A 352 0.53 -11.11 20.07
CA LEU A 352 0.67 -10.98 21.52
C LEU A 352 1.78 -10.01 21.94
N ASN A 353 2.59 -9.48 21.01
CA ASN A 353 3.78 -8.73 21.41
C ASN A 353 4.00 -7.46 20.57
N GLU A 354 3.40 -6.33 21.02
CA GLU A 354 3.64 -5.01 20.43
C GLU A 354 5.13 -4.64 20.43
N LYS A 355 5.86 -5.03 21.48
CA LYS A 355 7.30 -4.80 21.58
C LYS A 355 8.08 -5.52 20.47
N LEU A 356 7.60 -6.67 20.00
CA LEU A 356 8.23 -7.39 18.90
C LEU A 356 8.05 -6.65 17.58
N ILE A 357 6.89 -6.08 17.34
CA ILE A 357 6.60 -5.31 16.11
C ILE A 357 7.48 -4.06 16.08
N ASP A 358 7.51 -3.30 17.17
CA ASP A 358 8.37 -2.10 17.27
C ASP A 358 9.85 -2.46 17.12
N ALA A 359 10.32 -3.53 17.79
CA ALA A 359 11.69 -4.00 17.67
C ALA A 359 12.05 -4.41 16.23
N LYS A 360 11.13 -5.07 15.51
CA LYS A 360 11.35 -5.44 14.10
C LYS A 360 11.38 -4.24 13.18
N VAL A 361 10.48 -3.27 13.35
CA VAL A 361 10.50 -2.02 12.58
C VAL A 361 11.83 -1.30 12.79
N GLU A 362 12.31 -1.19 14.03
CA GLU A 362 13.60 -0.55 14.34
C GLU A 362 14.80 -1.32 13.78
N GLU A 363 14.79 -2.66 13.86
CA GLU A 363 15.83 -3.52 13.27
C GLU A 363 15.97 -3.26 11.76
N PHE A 364 14.85 -3.28 11.03
CA PHE A 364 14.84 -3.04 9.59
C PHE A 364 15.24 -1.60 9.22
N ARG A 365 14.84 -0.60 10.01
CA ARG A 365 15.24 0.80 9.81
C ARG A 365 16.74 0.98 9.97
N LYS A 366 17.34 0.39 11.02
CA LYS A 366 18.79 0.42 11.24
C LYS A 366 19.54 -0.22 10.10
N LYS A 367 19.12 -1.41 9.68
CA LYS A 367 19.73 -2.12 8.54
C LYS A 367 19.69 -1.29 7.25
N LYS A 368 18.57 -0.63 6.95
CA LYS A 368 18.43 0.23 5.79
C LYS A 368 19.34 1.47 5.85
N LEU A 369 19.55 2.04 7.05
CA LEU A 369 20.47 3.16 7.27
C LEU A 369 21.94 2.74 7.08
N GLU A 370 22.31 1.52 7.46
CA GLU A 370 23.65 0.97 7.27
C GLU A 370 23.92 0.70 5.78
N GLU A 371 22.97 0.10 5.06
CA GLU A 371 23.06 -0.13 3.61
C GLU A 371 23.10 1.18 2.79
N GLY A 372 22.45 2.25 3.26
CA GLY A 372 22.48 3.58 2.63
C GLY A 372 23.77 4.37 2.85
N LYS A 373 24.54 4.04 3.88
CA LYS A 373 25.85 4.69 4.15
C LYS A 373 27.00 4.06 3.38
N GLY A 374 26.78 2.93 2.73
CA GLY A 374 27.78 2.21 1.92
C GLY A 374 27.74 2.54 0.42
N LYS A 375 26.93 3.49 -0.01
CA LYS A 375 26.84 4.01 -1.38
C LYS A 375 27.16 5.50 -1.41
#